data_a476aec129f306176be50207878c246d
#
_entry.id   a476aec129f306176be50207878c246d
#
_cell.length_a   1.000
_cell.length_b   1.000
_cell.length_c   1.000
_cell.angle_alpha   90.00
_cell.angle_beta   90.00
_cell.angle_gamma   90.00
#
_symmetry.space_group_name_H-M   'P 1'
#
loop_
_entity.id
_entity.type
_entity.pdbx_description
1 polymer ?
#
loop_
_entity_poly.entity_id
_entity_poly.type
_entity_poly.pdbx_seq_one_letter_code
_entity_poly.pdbx_strand_id
1 'polypeptide(L)'
;MRTIERSSAFKRDYRLATATPRHSKNVDSLLSTVVALLLSDQVLPANNRDHALSGEWAGYRECHLKPDLLLIYRKPDAGNLRLARLGSHSELFG
;
A
#
# COMPACT_ATOMS: atom_id res chain seq x y z
N MET A 1 -0.28 -2.42 18.87
CA MET A 1 0.22 -2.24 17.48
C MET A 1 -0.23 -3.41 16.63
N ARG A 2 -0.53 -3.16 15.37
CA ARG A 2 -1.00 -4.21 14.47
C ARG A 2 0.15 -5.05 13.94
N THR A 3 -0.13 -6.33 13.65
CA THR A 3 0.80 -7.22 12.97
C THR A 3 0.65 -7.05 11.46
N ILE A 4 1.76 -7.01 10.73
CA ILE A 4 1.73 -6.87 9.27
C ILE A 4 1.55 -8.24 8.63
N GLU A 5 0.57 -8.34 7.73
CA GLU A 5 0.40 -9.49 6.83
C GLU A 5 0.69 -9.02 5.40
N ARG A 6 1.50 -9.77 4.68
CA ARG A 6 1.81 -9.46 3.27
C ARG A 6 1.24 -10.56 2.39
N SER A 7 0.37 -10.20 1.46
CA SER A 7 -0.15 -11.17 0.49
C SER A 7 0.97 -11.65 -0.44
N SER A 8 0.79 -12.80 -1.07
CA SER A 8 1.72 -13.29 -2.08
C SER A 8 1.84 -12.29 -3.24
N ALA A 9 0.72 -11.69 -3.63
CA ALA A 9 0.71 -10.67 -4.68
C ALA A 9 1.52 -9.45 -4.28
N PHE A 10 1.38 -8.98 -3.02
CA PHE A 10 2.16 -7.85 -2.53
C PHE A 10 3.67 -8.16 -2.56
N LYS A 11 4.07 -9.33 -2.13
CA LYS A 11 5.50 -9.72 -2.12
C LYS A 11 6.07 -9.70 -3.53
N ARG A 12 5.32 -10.22 -4.51
CA ARG A 12 5.71 -10.20 -5.91
C ARG A 12 5.77 -8.76 -6.44
N ASP A 13 4.75 -7.96 -6.13
CA ASP A 13 4.69 -6.55 -6.52
C ASP A 13 5.86 -5.75 -5.97
N TYR A 14 6.22 -6.00 -4.71
CA TYR A 14 7.33 -5.30 -4.05
C TYR A 14 8.65 -5.59 -4.77
N ARG A 15 8.92 -6.87 -5.09
CA ARG A 15 10.13 -7.21 -5.83
C ARG A 15 10.18 -6.53 -7.19
N LEU A 16 9.02 -6.48 -7.87
CA LEU A 16 8.93 -5.83 -9.17
C LEU A 16 9.15 -4.32 -9.05
N ALA A 17 8.54 -3.69 -8.06
CA ALA A 17 8.69 -2.25 -7.83
C ALA A 17 10.14 -1.86 -7.54
N THR A 18 10.84 -2.64 -6.71
CA THR A 18 12.24 -2.38 -6.38
C THR A 18 13.18 -2.61 -7.58
N ALA A 19 12.77 -3.42 -8.55
CA ALA A 19 13.54 -3.69 -9.76
C ALA A 19 13.18 -2.76 -10.93
N THR A 20 12.07 -2.04 -10.84
CA THR A 20 11.59 -1.16 -11.93
C THR A 20 12.13 0.24 -11.74
N PRO A 21 12.94 0.80 -12.67
CA PRO A 21 13.59 2.11 -12.47
C PRO A 21 12.64 3.24 -12.08
N ARG A 22 11.46 3.31 -12.68
CA ARG A 22 10.49 4.38 -12.38
C ARG A 22 9.90 4.29 -10.98
N HIS A 23 9.96 3.12 -10.32
CA HIS A 23 9.39 2.91 -9.00
C HIS A 23 10.42 2.81 -7.89
N SER A 24 11.65 2.37 -8.21
CA SER A 24 12.61 1.93 -7.20
C SER A 24 13.14 3.02 -6.29
N LYS A 25 13.19 4.27 -6.76
CA LYS A 25 13.75 5.36 -5.95
C LYS A 25 12.89 5.63 -4.72
N ASN A 26 13.51 5.50 -3.55
CA ASN A 26 12.89 5.79 -2.25
C ASN A 26 11.67 4.91 -1.91
N VAL A 27 11.43 3.80 -2.62
CA VAL A 27 10.25 2.99 -2.37
C VAL A 27 10.23 2.45 -0.94
N ASP A 28 11.37 1.98 -0.43
CA ASP A 28 11.44 1.43 0.92
C ASP A 28 11.16 2.47 2.00
N SER A 29 11.73 3.67 1.88
CA SER A 29 11.51 4.72 2.88
C SER A 29 10.06 5.23 2.84
N LEU A 30 9.49 5.39 1.66
CA LEU A 30 8.09 5.82 1.51
C LEU A 30 7.13 4.78 2.06
N LEU A 31 7.37 3.51 1.74
CA LEU A 31 6.55 2.40 2.24
C LEU A 31 6.64 2.30 3.75
N SER A 32 7.85 2.34 4.31
CA SER A 32 8.09 2.30 5.76
C SER A 32 7.34 3.40 6.50
N THR A 33 7.40 4.63 5.98
CA THR A 33 6.74 5.77 6.60
C THR A 33 5.23 5.58 6.65
N VAL A 34 4.63 5.19 5.52
CA VAL A 34 3.19 4.95 5.45
C VAL A 34 2.77 3.79 6.34
N VAL A 35 3.50 2.68 6.28
CA VAL A 35 3.19 1.49 7.10
C VAL A 35 3.26 1.82 8.59
N ALA A 36 4.26 2.60 9.02
CA ALA A 36 4.36 3.01 10.42
C ALA A 36 3.13 3.78 10.88
N LEU A 37 2.63 4.70 10.05
CA LEU A 37 1.41 5.45 10.35
C LEU A 37 0.19 4.53 10.41
N LEU A 38 0.06 3.60 9.47
CA LEU A 38 -1.05 2.65 9.45
C LEU A 38 -1.03 1.71 10.66
N LEU A 39 0.16 1.26 11.08
CA LEU A 39 0.30 0.39 12.25
C LEU A 39 -0.15 1.08 13.54
N SER A 40 0.06 2.38 13.65
CA SER A 40 -0.32 3.16 14.83
C SER A 40 -1.67 3.86 14.67
N ASP A 41 -2.42 3.55 13.62
CA ASP A 41 -3.73 4.13 13.32
C ASP A 41 -3.72 5.64 13.22
N GLN A 42 -2.61 6.20 12.73
CA GLN A 42 -2.48 7.62 12.45
C GLN A 42 -3.10 7.95 11.09
N VAL A 43 -3.63 9.16 10.96
CA VAL A 43 -4.14 9.66 9.68
C VAL A 43 -2.96 9.94 8.74
N LEU A 44 -3.04 9.48 7.51
CA LEU A 44 -2.00 9.75 6.51
C LEU A 44 -2.07 11.22 6.06
N PRO A 45 -0.92 11.82 5.71
CA PRO A 45 -0.91 13.14 5.10
C PRO A 45 -1.80 13.21 3.86
N ALA A 46 -2.36 14.38 3.59
CA ALA A 46 -3.30 14.56 2.48
C ALA A 46 -2.72 14.17 1.12
N ASN A 47 -1.43 14.37 0.91
CA ASN A 47 -0.78 14.04 -0.36
C ASN A 47 -0.67 12.54 -0.63
N ASN A 48 -0.90 11.69 0.38
CA ASN A 48 -0.98 10.25 0.17
C ASN A 48 -2.33 9.81 -0.39
N ARG A 49 -3.32 10.69 -0.43
CA ARG A 49 -4.64 10.43 -1.03
C ARG A 49 -5.27 9.13 -0.56
N ASP A 50 -5.21 8.88 0.74
CA ASP A 50 -5.79 7.68 1.33
C ASP A 50 -7.32 7.69 1.20
N HIS A 51 -7.90 6.66 0.59
CA HIS A 51 -9.34 6.55 0.41
C HIS A 51 -9.80 5.10 0.30
N ALA A 52 -11.07 4.89 0.61
CA ALA A 52 -11.69 3.57 0.51
C ALA A 52 -11.94 3.21 -0.96
N LEU A 53 -11.78 1.94 -1.27
CA LEU A 53 -12.07 1.39 -2.59
C LEU A 53 -13.48 0.80 -2.63
N SER A 54 -14.00 0.59 -3.84
CA SER A 54 -15.31 0.00 -4.08
C SER A 54 -15.18 -1.15 -5.10
N GLY A 55 -16.32 -1.77 -5.45
CA GLY A 55 -16.34 -2.86 -6.41
C GLY A 55 -15.62 -4.09 -5.90
N GLU A 56 -14.75 -4.67 -6.71
CA GLU A 56 -14.01 -5.87 -6.35
C GLU A 56 -13.07 -5.66 -5.16
N TRP A 57 -12.68 -4.42 -4.91
CA TRP A 57 -11.80 -4.06 -3.80
C TRP A 57 -12.53 -3.49 -2.60
N ALA A 58 -13.86 -3.67 -2.53
CA ALA A 58 -14.64 -3.21 -1.38
C ALA A 58 -14.05 -3.77 -0.08
N GLY A 59 -13.93 -2.91 0.93
CA GLY A 59 -13.29 -3.25 2.20
C GLY A 59 -11.80 -2.97 2.25
N TYR A 60 -11.19 -2.65 1.12
CA TYR A 60 -9.78 -2.25 1.04
C TYR A 60 -9.67 -0.74 0.88
N ARG A 61 -8.48 -0.23 1.16
CA ARG A 61 -8.15 1.19 0.98
C ARG A 61 -6.93 1.30 0.09
N GLU A 62 -6.79 2.44 -0.55
CA GLU A 62 -5.66 2.76 -1.41
C GLU A 62 -5.00 4.03 -0.92
N CYS A 63 -3.66 4.05 -0.92
CA CYS A 63 -2.93 5.30 -0.70
C CYS A 63 -1.77 5.38 -1.69
N HIS A 64 -1.32 6.62 -1.93
CA HIS A 64 -0.25 6.89 -2.89
C HIS A 64 1.07 7.05 -2.15
N LEU A 65 2.06 6.20 -2.46
CA LEU A 65 3.45 6.40 -2.00
C LEU A 65 4.15 7.41 -2.89
N LYS A 66 3.82 7.38 -4.18
CA LYS A 66 4.22 8.33 -5.21
C LYS A 66 2.99 8.60 -6.07
N PRO A 67 3.01 9.63 -6.95
CA PRO A 67 1.86 9.89 -7.81
C PRO A 67 1.37 8.67 -8.58
N ASP A 68 2.27 7.78 -9.02
CA ASP A 68 1.89 6.56 -9.72
C ASP A 68 2.48 5.30 -9.06
N LEU A 69 2.56 5.29 -7.73
CA LEU A 69 2.90 4.07 -6.99
C LEU A 69 1.94 3.96 -5.82
N LEU A 70 0.99 3.02 -5.92
CA LEU A 70 -0.14 2.87 -5.02
C LEU A 70 0.05 1.67 -4.12
N LEU A 71 -0.42 1.79 -2.87
CA LEU A 71 -0.49 0.68 -1.93
C LEU A 71 -1.96 0.39 -1.66
N ILE A 72 -2.40 -0.85 -1.90
CA ILE A 72 -3.71 -1.33 -1.50
C ILE A 72 -3.55 -2.11 -0.21
N TYR A 73 -4.31 -1.73 0.82
CA TYR A 73 -4.21 -2.33 2.14
C TYR A 73 -5.57 -2.47 2.79
N ARG A 74 -5.61 -3.24 3.87
CA ARG A 74 -6.82 -3.44 4.66
C ARG A 74 -6.44 -3.66 6.11
N LYS A 75 -7.30 -3.19 7.01
CA LYS A 75 -7.22 -3.51 8.44
C LYS A 75 -8.37 -4.48 8.74
N PRO A 76 -8.14 -5.82 8.60
CA PRO A 76 -9.23 -6.78 8.72
C PRO A 76 -9.80 -6.88 10.13
N ASP A 77 -8.99 -6.54 11.13
CA ASP A 77 -9.38 -6.51 12.53
C ASP A 77 -8.45 -5.58 13.30
N ALA A 78 -8.64 -5.47 14.62
CA ALA A 78 -7.83 -4.57 15.44
C ALA A 78 -6.36 -4.98 15.55
N GLY A 79 -6.04 -6.23 15.26
CA GLY A 79 -4.70 -6.79 15.45
C GLY A 79 -3.84 -6.89 14.20
N ASN A 80 -4.40 -6.65 13.01
CA ASN A 80 -3.70 -6.91 11.77
C ASN A 80 -3.75 -5.74 10.79
N LEU A 81 -2.71 -5.64 9.96
CA LEU A 81 -2.66 -4.77 8.80
C LEU A 81 -2.24 -5.63 7.61
N ARG A 82 -3.10 -5.73 6.61
CA ARG A 82 -2.83 -6.53 5.42
C ARG A 82 -2.39 -5.63 4.27
N LEU A 83 -1.19 -5.90 3.74
CA LEU A 83 -0.69 -5.25 2.54
C LEU A 83 -1.05 -6.15 1.36
N ALA A 84 -1.94 -5.69 0.49
CA ALA A 84 -2.55 -6.52 -0.54
C ALA A 84 -1.87 -6.40 -1.90
N ARG A 85 -1.60 -5.18 -2.36
CA ARG A 85 -0.98 -4.93 -3.66
C ARG A 85 -0.12 -3.67 -3.62
N LEU A 86 0.85 -3.60 -4.51
CA LEU A 86 1.72 -2.44 -4.68
C LEU A 86 2.04 -2.28 -6.16
N GLY A 87 1.80 -1.10 -6.74
CA GLY A 87 2.10 -0.89 -8.15
C GLY A 87 1.47 0.39 -8.68
N SER A 88 1.63 0.62 -9.98
CA SER A 88 0.98 1.75 -10.65
C SER A 88 -0.52 1.49 -10.81
N HIS A 89 -1.27 2.54 -11.13
CA HIS A 89 -2.70 2.42 -11.35
C HIS A 89 -3.00 1.38 -12.47
N SER A 90 -2.26 1.45 -13.57
CA SER A 90 -2.48 0.50 -14.67
C SER A 90 -2.07 -0.93 -14.32
N GLU A 91 -1.05 -1.10 -13.47
CA GLU A 91 -0.62 -2.43 -13.03
C GLU A 91 -1.65 -3.09 -12.11
N LEU A 92 -2.34 -2.30 -11.30
CA LEU A 92 -3.28 -2.82 -10.30
C LEU A 92 -4.72 -2.91 -10.83
N PHE A 93 -5.11 -1.99 -11.70
CA PHE A 93 -6.51 -1.90 -12.16
C PHE A 93 -6.67 -2.08 -13.67
N GLY A 94 -5.61 -2.18 -14.39
CA GLY A 94 -5.63 -2.44 -15.83
C GLY A 94 -5.72 -1.18 -16.70
#